data_e5553dad88e34bf45338d43081f869b8
#
_entry.id   e5553dad88e34bf45338d43081f869b8
#
_cell.length_a   1.000
_cell.length_b   1.000
_cell.length_c   1.000
_cell.angle_alpha   90.00
_cell.angle_beta   90.00
_cell.angle_gamma   90.00
#
_symmetry.space_group_name_H-M   'P 1'
#
loop_
_entity.id
_entity.type
_entity.pdbx_description
1 polymer ?
#
loop_
_entity_poly.entity_id
_entity_poly.type
_entity_poly.pdbx_seq_one_letter_code
_entity_poly.pdbx_strand_id
1 'polypeptide(L)'
;MRTRTYTANSQPFFTVTKKDTIFMEQRELAIHVDHVTKVYKLYQRNKDRLLESLGLTRKPRSTPHYALNDVSLDIYKGETVGIIGTNGSGKSTILKIITGVLHETSGTVEVNGRISALLELGAGFNMEYNGIENIYLNGTMIGFSEEEIDAKLQDILDFADIGDYVYQPVKTYSSGMFVRLAFAVAINIDPEILIVDEALSVGDVFFQAKCYRKFEEFKKKGKTILFVSHDLSAISKYCDRAILLNQGVKLGEGSPKDMIDAYKQVLVGQYEVPKASEDVPDLTADGDVREALERRKKEQAAKAGVNPETLEYGTKQAEIVEYFITDKNGLPTTAILKGDEFTMHMKVKVYEDLPAPIFALSIKNIKGVEITGTNTMFEKTFLESVKAGSTMEITFRQRMRLQGGDYLISLGVTGYEKDAFTVYHRLYDVLNITVVSSKDTVGYFDMESEVEVKEL
;
A
#
# COMPACT_ATOMS: atom_id res chain seq x y z
N MET A 1 -25.10 49.55 -11.37
CA MET A 1 -24.39 48.72 -10.39
C MET A 1 -25.31 47.57 -10.01
N ARG A 2 -25.07 46.39 -10.55
CA ARG A 2 -25.77 45.14 -10.20
C ARG A 2 -24.71 44.14 -9.82
N THR A 3 -24.60 43.88 -8.52
CA THR A 3 -23.79 42.80 -7.93
C THR A 3 -24.42 41.47 -8.28
N ARG A 4 -23.69 40.61 -8.98
CA ARG A 4 -24.02 39.18 -9.18
C ARG A 4 -23.28 38.37 -8.13
N THR A 5 -24.03 37.79 -7.23
CA THR A 5 -23.59 36.73 -6.32
C THR A 5 -23.50 35.42 -7.13
N TYR A 6 -22.33 34.82 -7.17
CA TYR A 6 -22.14 33.44 -7.70
C TYR A 6 -22.32 32.46 -6.53
N THR A 7 -23.37 31.66 -6.61
CA THR A 7 -23.53 30.48 -5.76
C THR A 7 -22.80 29.32 -6.44
N ALA A 8 -21.80 28.78 -5.76
CA ALA A 8 -21.12 27.56 -6.16
C ALA A 8 -22.04 26.35 -5.92
N ASN A 9 -22.40 25.66 -7.00
CA ASN A 9 -23.14 24.41 -6.95
C ASN A 9 -22.22 23.31 -7.48
N SER A 10 -21.41 22.69 -6.60
CA SER A 10 -20.64 21.50 -6.89
C SER A 10 -21.33 20.31 -6.24
N GLN A 11 -22.08 19.53 -7.02
CA GLN A 11 -22.58 18.23 -6.56
C GLN A 11 -21.55 17.15 -6.85
N PRO A 12 -21.17 16.32 -5.86
CA PRO A 12 -20.34 15.13 -6.08
C PRO A 12 -21.20 14.02 -6.72
N PHE A 13 -20.60 13.31 -7.66
CA PHE A 13 -21.21 12.25 -8.49
C PHE A 13 -21.48 10.92 -7.74
N PHE A 14 -21.42 10.90 -6.41
CA PHE A 14 -21.95 9.80 -5.61
C PHE A 14 -23.20 10.29 -4.91
N THR A 15 -24.33 9.72 -5.24
CA THR A 15 -25.62 9.97 -4.57
C THR A 15 -25.54 9.45 -3.13
N VAL A 16 -25.02 10.28 -2.24
CA VAL A 16 -25.23 10.14 -0.80
C VAL A 16 -26.73 10.34 -0.61
N THR A 17 -27.44 9.32 -0.12
CA THR A 17 -28.87 9.44 0.10
C THR A 17 -29.12 10.47 1.21
N LYS A 18 -30.24 11.19 1.17
CA LYS A 18 -30.63 12.18 2.21
C LYS A 18 -30.58 11.62 3.64
N LYS A 19 -30.65 10.29 3.80
CA LYS A 19 -30.49 9.61 5.09
C LYS A 19 -29.03 9.60 5.56
N ASP A 20 -28.08 9.45 4.65
CA ASP A 20 -26.65 9.40 4.98
C ASP A 20 -26.13 10.81 5.36
N THR A 21 -26.64 11.85 4.72
CA THR A 21 -26.30 13.25 5.04
C THR A 21 -26.79 13.66 6.42
N ILE A 22 -27.99 13.24 6.85
CA ILE A 22 -28.54 13.56 8.18
C ILE A 22 -27.81 12.80 9.30
N PHE A 23 -27.24 11.63 9.01
CA PHE A 23 -26.46 10.85 9.98
C PHE A 23 -25.03 11.37 10.15
N MET A 24 -24.48 12.08 9.14
CA MET A 24 -23.12 12.68 9.20
C MET A 24 -23.08 14.01 9.98
N GLU A 25 -24.18 14.76 10.04
CA GLU A 25 -24.22 16.08 10.70
C GLU A 25 -24.08 16.04 12.25
N GLN A 26 -24.03 14.87 12.89
CA GLN A 26 -23.91 14.73 14.36
C GLN A 26 -22.67 13.98 14.83
N ARG A 27 -21.71 13.62 13.95
CA ARG A 27 -20.50 12.93 14.35
C ARG A 27 -19.43 13.92 14.79
N GLU A 28 -18.87 13.73 15.99
CA GLU A 28 -17.75 14.52 16.47
C GLU A 28 -16.48 14.18 15.67
N LEU A 29 -15.74 15.22 15.26
CA LEU A 29 -14.45 15.07 14.59
C LEU A 29 -13.37 14.69 15.61
N ALA A 30 -12.60 13.66 15.28
CA ALA A 30 -11.37 13.29 15.99
C ALA A 30 -10.16 13.99 15.38
N ILE A 31 -10.09 14.05 14.05
CA ILE A 31 -9.02 14.74 13.31
C ILE A 31 -9.66 15.53 12.17
N HIS A 32 -9.28 16.80 12.07
CA HIS A 32 -9.66 17.70 10.98
C HIS A 32 -8.40 18.24 10.33
N VAL A 33 -8.24 18.00 9.05
CA VAL A 33 -7.13 18.49 8.21
C VAL A 33 -7.73 19.37 7.13
N ASP A 34 -7.34 20.65 7.12
CA ASP A 34 -7.90 21.64 6.21
C ASP A 34 -6.81 22.29 5.35
N HIS A 35 -6.90 22.07 4.03
CA HIS A 35 -6.05 22.64 3.00
C HIS A 35 -4.54 22.51 3.28
N VAL A 36 -4.09 21.37 3.84
CA VAL A 36 -2.70 21.17 4.26
C VAL A 36 -1.80 20.98 3.06
N THR A 37 -0.77 21.81 3.00
CA THR A 37 0.31 21.74 2.03
C THR A 37 1.66 21.60 2.75
N LYS A 38 2.52 20.69 2.26
CA LYS A 38 3.89 20.54 2.74
C LYS A 38 4.87 20.57 1.58
N VAL A 39 5.75 21.58 1.60
CA VAL A 39 6.77 21.79 0.58
C VAL A 39 8.16 21.60 1.16
N TYR A 40 8.95 20.78 0.52
CA TYR A 40 10.38 20.65 0.79
C TYR A 40 11.20 21.37 -0.28
N LYS A 41 12.24 22.09 0.15
CA LYS A 41 13.21 22.70 -0.76
C LYS A 41 14.31 21.70 -1.06
N LEU A 42 14.38 21.21 -2.30
CA LEU A 42 15.43 20.31 -2.76
C LEU A 42 16.58 21.11 -3.37
N TYR A 43 17.78 20.86 -2.90
CA TYR A 43 19.00 21.50 -3.40
C TYR A 43 19.87 20.48 -4.12
N GLN A 44 20.33 20.81 -5.32
CA GLN A 44 21.24 19.94 -6.07
C GLN A 44 22.66 19.90 -5.46
N ARG A 45 23.06 20.97 -4.76
CA ARG A 45 24.36 21.08 -4.11
C ARG A 45 24.23 21.70 -2.72
N ASN A 46 25.01 21.19 -1.76
CA ASN A 46 25.00 21.74 -0.40
C ASN A 46 25.38 23.23 -0.35
N LYS A 47 26.22 23.70 -1.29
CA LYS A 47 26.58 25.13 -1.42
C LYS A 47 25.37 26.02 -1.75
N ASP A 48 24.42 25.51 -2.54
CA ASP A 48 23.22 26.28 -2.93
C ASP A 48 22.30 26.49 -1.72
N ARG A 49 22.20 25.49 -0.85
CA ARG A 49 21.47 25.60 0.42
C ARG A 49 22.07 26.68 1.32
N LEU A 50 23.42 26.70 1.48
CA LEU A 50 24.12 27.68 2.29
C LEU A 50 23.95 29.11 1.74
N LEU A 51 24.11 29.28 0.42
CA LEU A 51 23.99 30.58 -0.24
C LEU A 51 22.56 31.14 -0.19
N GLU A 52 21.54 30.28 -0.31
CA GLU A 52 20.15 30.68 -0.19
C GLU A 52 19.78 31.02 1.27
N SER A 53 20.26 30.24 2.25
CA SER A 53 20.02 30.50 3.67
C SER A 53 20.68 31.81 4.17
N LEU A 54 21.81 32.22 3.57
CA LEU A 54 22.50 33.47 3.87
C LEU A 54 21.93 34.67 3.07
N GLY A 55 20.90 34.48 2.25
CA GLY A 55 20.32 35.54 1.44
C GLY A 55 21.24 36.06 0.31
N LEU A 56 22.29 35.33 -0.02
CA LEU A 56 23.31 35.74 -1.01
C LEU A 56 22.89 35.42 -2.46
N THR A 57 21.68 34.92 -2.69
CA THR A 57 21.15 34.59 -4.02
C THR A 57 19.97 35.46 -4.37
N ARG A 58 19.98 36.06 -5.58
CA ARG A 58 18.84 36.86 -6.09
C ARG A 58 17.67 36.01 -6.60
N LYS A 59 17.89 34.71 -6.85
CA LYS A 59 16.85 33.74 -7.29
C LYS A 59 16.95 32.49 -6.44
N PRO A 60 15.83 31.84 -6.11
CA PRO A 60 15.84 30.54 -5.45
C PRO A 60 16.66 29.53 -6.26
N ARG A 61 17.54 28.78 -5.60
CA ARG A 61 18.31 27.68 -6.20
C ARG A 61 17.72 26.32 -5.83
N SER A 62 16.74 26.32 -4.96
CA SER A 62 15.97 25.14 -4.57
C SER A 62 14.86 24.86 -5.57
N THR A 63 14.57 23.58 -5.79
CA THR A 63 13.37 23.13 -6.49
C THR A 63 12.35 22.76 -5.43
N PRO A 64 11.12 23.32 -5.46
CA PRO A 64 10.07 22.95 -4.53
C PRO A 64 9.59 21.53 -4.83
N HIS A 65 9.50 20.68 -3.81
CA HIS A 65 8.91 19.36 -3.86
C HIS A 65 7.68 19.36 -2.94
N TYR A 66 6.51 19.18 -3.53
CA TYR A 66 5.25 19.13 -2.81
C TYR A 66 5.05 17.69 -2.29
N ALA A 67 5.35 17.47 -1.02
CA ALA A 67 5.06 16.19 -0.37
C ALA A 67 3.57 16.05 -0.04
N LEU A 68 2.90 17.18 0.21
CA LEU A 68 1.44 17.31 0.25
C LEU A 68 1.07 18.61 -0.46
N ASN A 69 -0.03 18.59 -1.19
CA ASN A 69 -0.54 19.71 -1.97
C ASN A 69 -2.06 19.80 -1.80
N ASP A 70 -2.49 20.72 -0.97
CA ASP A 70 -3.91 21.05 -0.74
C ASP A 70 -4.75 19.83 -0.31
N VAL A 71 -4.31 19.14 0.76
CA VAL A 71 -4.98 17.95 1.28
C VAL A 71 -5.94 18.34 2.39
N SER A 72 -7.22 18.00 2.24
CA SER A 72 -8.25 18.12 3.27
C SER A 72 -8.88 16.76 3.54
N LEU A 73 -9.02 16.39 4.82
CA LEU A 73 -9.66 15.15 5.25
C LEU A 73 -10.22 15.28 6.67
N ASP A 74 -11.31 14.57 6.91
CA ASP A 74 -11.98 14.48 8.19
C ASP A 74 -11.98 13.03 8.69
N ILE A 75 -11.69 12.84 9.98
CA ILE A 75 -11.78 11.55 10.65
C ILE A 75 -12.69 11.71 11.86
N TYR A 76 -13.74 10.93 11.89
CA TYR A 76 -14.75 11.00 12.96
C TYR A 76 -14.38 10.10 14.13
N LYS A 77 -14.83 10.46 15.34
CA LYS A 77 -14.64 9.64 16.54
C LYS A 77 -15.24 8.24 16.35
N GLY A 78 -14.49 7.23 16.72
CA GLY A 78 -14.88 5.82 16.61
C GLY A 78 -14.77 5.21 15.23
N GLU A 79 -14.26 5.95 14.24
CA GLU A 79 -14.08 5.47 12.87
C GLU A 79 -12.70 4.83 12.69
N THR A 80 -12.62 3.77 11.91
CA THR A 80 -11.35 3.20 11.43
C THR A 80 -11.14 3.60 9.98
N VAL A 81 -10.19 4.51 9.75
CA VAL A 81 -9.90 5.06 8.42
C VAL A 81 -8.57 4.54 7.91
N GLY A 82 -8.56 3.99 6.70
CA GLY A 82 -7.36 3.57 5.98
C GLY A 82 -6.80 4.70 5.11
N ILE A 83 -5.48 4.91 5.10
CA ILE A 83 -4.82 5.75 4.08
C ILE A 83 -4.00 4.84 3.18
N ILE A 84 -4.34 4.85 1.89
CA ILE A 84 -3.65 4.09 0.86
C ILE A 84 -3.03 5.02 -0.19
N GLY A 85 -2.04 4.53 -0.90
CA GLY A 85 -1.36 5.31 -1.95
C GLY A 85 0.03 4.76 -2.26
N THR A 86 0.59 5.16 -3.39
CA THR A 86 1.92 4.74 -3.85
C THR A 86 3.04 5.20 -2.92
N ASN A 87 4.25 4.67 -3.11
CA ASN A 87 5.43 5.18 -2.42
C ASN A 87 5.65 6.65 -2.80
N GLY A 88 5.92 7.49 -1.80
CA GLY A 88 6.05 8.94 -2.01
C GLY A 88 4.72 9.69 -2.21
N SER A 89 3.56 9.05 -1.99
CA SER A 89 2.25 9.73 -2.12
C SER A 89 1.92 10.72 -0.98
N GLY A 90 2.74 10.79 0.07
CA GLY A 90 2.55 11.73 1.17
C GLY A 90 1.99 11.10 2.46
N LYS A 91 1.72 9.78 2.51
CA LYS A 91 1.15 9.09 3.69
C LYS A 91 1.90 9.38 4.98
N SER A 92 3.20 9.08 5.03
CA SER A 92 4.01 9.33 6.23
C SER A 92 4.17 10.82 6.54
N THR A 93 4.06 11.69 5.53
CA THR A 93 4.10 13.14 5.73
C THR A 93 2.84 13.64 6.43
N ILE A 94 1.65 13.22 5.97
CA ILE A 94 0.39 13.63 6.61
C ILE A 94 0.29 13.06 8.02
N LEU A 95 0.74 11.83 8.26
CA LEU A 95 0.77 11.25 9.61
C LEU A 95 1.67 12.04 10.57
N LYS A 96 2.89 12.42 10.11
CA LYS A 96 3.81 13.23 10.92
C LYS A 96 3.27 14.62 11.22
N ILE A 97 2.44 15.17 10.34
CA ILE A 97 1.75 16.45 10.60
C ILE A 97 0.63 16.25 11.61
N ILE A 98 -0.22 15.23 11.45
CA ILE A 98 -1.30 14.91 12.39
C ILE A 98 -0.76 14.65 13.82
N THR A 99 0.39 13.97 13.92
CA THR A 99 1.03 13.69 15.22
C THR A 99 1.82 14.87 15.80
N GLY A 100 1.90 16.00 15.09
CA GLY A 100 2.66 17.18 15.53
C GLY A 100 4.18 17.06 15.43
N VAL A 101 4.71 15.95 14.86
CA VAL A 101 6.15 15.76 14.64
C VAL A 101 6.68 16.65 13.53
N LEU A 102 5.81 17.01 12.58
CA LEU A 102 6.15 17.83 11.43
C LEU A 102 5.11 18.94 11.27
N HIS A 103 5.56 20.20 11.07
CA HIS A 103 4.67 21.29 10.76
C HIS A 103 4.36 21.38 9.26
N GLU A 104 3.13 21.72 8.93
CA GLU A 104 2.68 22.06 7.59
C GLU A 104 3.39 23.33 7.06
N THR A 105 3.36 23.54 5.75
CA THR A 105 3.80 24.80 5.13
C THR A 105 2.63 25.80 5.08
N SER A 106 1.42 25.31 4.86
CA SER A 106 0.15 26.06 4.93
C SER A 106 -1.00 25.08 5.22
N GLY A 107 -2.15 25.62 5.63
CA GLY A 107 -3.31 24.87 6.09
C GLY A 107 -3.34 24.73 7.60
N THR A 108 -4.26 23.94 8.13
CA THR A 108 -4.42 23.70 9.57
C THR A 108 -4.74 22.24 9.85
N VAL A 109 -4.34 21.77 11.03
CA VAL A 109 -4.68 20.44 11.55
C VAL A 109 -5.19 20.59 12.98
N GLU A 110 -6.39 20.08 13.22
CA GLU A 110 -6.99 20.04 14.55
C GLU A 110 -7.16 18.58 14.97
N VAL A 111 -6.75 18.27 16.21
CA VAL A 111 -6.83 16.93 16.78
C VAL A 111 -7.56 16.99 18.12
N ASN A 112 -8.64 16.22 18.23
CA ASN A 112 -9.50 16.15 19.41
C ASN A 112 -9.35 14.82 20.11
N GLY A 113 -8.33 14.67 20.92
CA GLY A 113 -8.01 13.48 21.70
C GLY A 113 -6.51 13.17 21.78
N ARG A 114 -6.14 12.28 22.70
CA ARG A 114 -4.75 11.83 22.86
C ARG A 114 -4.41 10.81 21.77
N ILE A 115 -3.34 11.09 21.03
CA ILE A 115 -2.83 10.22 19.98
C ILE A 115 -1.76 9.30 20.54
N SER A 116 -1.89 7.99 20.29
CA SER A 116 -0.76 7.07 20.30
C SER A 116 -0.44 6.65 18.86
N ALA A 117 0.81 6.83 18.44
CA ALA A 117 1.24 6.56 17.08
C ALA A 117 2.31 5.47 17.05
N LEU A 118 2.07 4.43 16.26
CA LEU A 118 3.02 3.34 16.00
C LEU A 118 3.96 3.66 14.82
N LEU A 119 4.08 4.94 14.43
CA LEU A 119 4.87 5.40 13.27
C LEU A 119 6.37 5.11 13.40
N GLU A 120 6.88 5.28 14.58
CA GLU A 120 8.28 5.06 14.93
C GLU A 120 8.30 4.34 16.28
N LEU A 121 8.11 3.01 16.26
CA LEU A 121 8.08 2.19 17.47
C LEU A 121 9.30 2.46 18.36
N GLY A 122 9.05 2.89 19.59
CA GLY A 122 10.10 3.28 20.54
C GLY A 122 10.65 4.69 20.33
N ALA A 123 10.03 5.52 19.50
CA ALA A 123 10.32 6.95 19.48
C ALA A 123 10.10 7.54 20.88
N GLY A 124 11.09 8.27 21.39
CA GLY A 124 11.06 8.79 22.75
C GLY A 124 11.58 7.82 23.83
N PHE A 125 11.92 6.58 23.51
CA PHE A 125 12.58 5.69 24.47
C PHE A 125 14.02 6.17 24.74
N ASN A 126 14.37 6.19 26.04
CA ASN A 126 15.74 6.41 26.46
C ASN A 126 16.45 5.05 26.60
N MET A 127 17.49 4.83 25.83
CA MET A 127 18.22 3.56 25.79
C MET A 127 18.92 3.24 27.10
N GLU A 128 19.22 4.25 27.94
CA GLU A 128 19.87 4.09 29.25
C GLU A 128 18.87 3.74 30.38
N TYR A 129 17.57 4.01 30.14
CA TYR A 129 16.51 3.68 31.08
C TYR A 129 16.08 2.23 30.93
N ASN A 130 15.55 1.65 32.03
CA ASN A 130 14.92 0.33 31.97
C ASN A 130 13.54 0.38 31.32
N GLY A 131 12.90 -0.78 31.16
CA GLY A 131 11.59 -0.88 30.52
C GLY A 131 10.50 -0.12 31.26
N ILE A 132 10.47 -0.20 32.59
CA ILE A 132 9.49 0.50 33.43
C ILE A 132 9.63 2.02 33.27
N GLU A 133 10.85 2.54 33.41
CA GLU A 133 11.12 3.97 33.26
C GLU A 133 10.72 4.48 31.85
N ASN A 134 10.92 3.68 30.80
CA ASN A 134 10.49 4.02 29.46
C ASN A 134 8.96 3.97 29.30
N ILE A 135 8.24 3.07 29.99
CA ILE A 135 6.77 3.05 30.00
C ILE A 135 6.25 4.39 30.55
N TYR A 136 6.76 4.85 31.70
CA TYR A 136 6.36 6.13 32.28
C TYR A 136 6.76 7.31 31.41
N LEU A 137 7.99 7.33 30.90
CA LEU A 137 8.48 8.39 30.02
C LEU A 137 7.57 8.54 28.78
N ASN A 138 7.28 7.43 28.09
CA ASN A 138 6.47 7.46 26.88
C ASN A 138 5.00 7.77 27.19
N GLY A 139 4.43 7.21 28.25
CA GLY A 139 3.08 7.51 28.69
C GLY A 139 2.88 8.99 29.02
N THR A 140 3.82 9.60 29.73
CA THR A 140 3.79 11.03 30.07
C THR A 140 3.94 11.90 28.80
N MET A 141 4.78 11.50 27.83
CA MET A 141 4.91 12.21 26.55
C MET A 141 3.60 12.21 25.72
N ILE A 142 2.80 11.16 25.83
CA ILE A 142 1.48 11.07 25.18
C ILE A 142 0.43 11.90 25.97
N GLY A 143 0.73 12.31 27.22
CA GLY A 143 -0.14 13.14 28.04
C GLY A 143 -0.96 12.38 29.07
N PHE A 144 -0.52 11.17 29.46
CA PHE A 144 -1.12 10.41 30.58
C PHE A 144 -0.47 10.77 31.92
N SER A 145 -1.25 10.80 32.99
CA SER A 145 -0.72 10.97 34.35
C SER A 145 -0.07 9.68 34.83
N GLU A 146 0.76 9.78 35.89
CA GLU A 146 1.39 8.61 36.52
C GLU A 146 0.35 7.60 37.01
N GLU A 147 -0.77 8.07 37.59
CA GLU A 147 -1.85 7.22 38.10
C GLU A 147 -2.57 6.49 36.92
N GLU A 148 -2.73 7.15 35.77
CA GLU A 148 -3.29 6.50 34.58
C GLU A 148 -2.34 5.42 34.03
N ILE A 149 -1.03 5.66 34.08
CA ILE A 149 0.00 4.72 33.64
C ILE A 149 0.06 3.53 34.62
N ASP A 150 0.04 3.78 35.94
CA ASP A 150 0.00 2.74 36.98
C ASP A 150 -1.17 1.78 36.76
N ALA A 151 -2.35 2.31 36.46
CA ALA A 151 -3.54 1.52 36.20
C ALA A 151 -3.40 0.59 34.99
N LYS A 152 -2.46 0.88 34.07
CA LYS A 152 -2.20 0.13 32.83
C LYS A 152 -0.89 -0.66 32.84
N LEU A 153 -0.06 -0.45 33.84
CA LEU A 153 1.30 -1.00 33.88
C LEU A 153 1.29 -2.52 33.72
N GLN A 154 0.43 -3.22 34.47
CA GLN A 154 0.36 -4.68 34.40
C GLN A 154 -0.11 -5.18 33.04
N ASP A 155 -1.11 -4.52 32.44
CA ASP A 155 -1.59 -4.84 31.09
C ASP A 155 -0.47 -4.67 30.04
N ILE A 156 0.37 -3.64 30.20
CA ILE A 156 1.52 -3.37 29.33
C ILE A 156 2.57 -4.47 29.48
N LEU A 157 2.90 -4.85 30.70
CA LEU A 157 3.89 -5.89 30.99
C LEU A 157 3.45 -7.26 30.47
N ASP A 158 2.20 -7.65 30.73
CA ASP A 158 1.62 -8.91 30.27
C ASP A 158 1.53 -8.97 28.74
N PHE A 159 1.30 -7.81 28.11
CA PHE A 159 1.28 -7.73 26.66
C PHE A 159 2.68 -7.85 26.06
N ALA A 160 3.67 -7.14 26.62
CA ALA A 160 5.05 -7.14 26.14
C ALA A 160 5.70 -8.52 26.28
N ASP A 161 5.40 -9.23 27.38
CA ASP A 161 5.86 -10.60 27.64
C ASP A 161 7.39 -10.73 27.46
N ILE A 162 8.15 -9.85 28.14
CA ILE A 162 9.62 -9.82 28.12
C ILE A 162 10.24 -10.24 29.46
N GLY A 163 9.39 -10.61 30.45
CA GLY A 163 9.82 -11.08 31.75
C GLY A 163 10.68 -10.07 32.51
N ASP A 164 11.63 -10.56 33.29
CA ASP A 164 12.50 -9.74 34.15
C ASP A 164 13.43 -8.78 33.39
N TYR A 165 13.53 -8.93 32.07
CA TYR A 165 14.29 -7.98 31.25
C TYR A 165 13.70 -6.56 31.32
N VAL A 166 12.44 -6.40 31.71
CA VAL A 166 11.82 -5.08 31.89
C VAL A 166 12.57 -4.20 32.91
N TYR A 167 13.29 -4.78 33.85
CA TYR A 167 14.11 -4.07 34.82
C TYR A 167 15.54 -3.76 34.33
N GLN A 168 15.92 -4.22 33.15
CA GLN A 168 17.24 -3.96 32.57
C GLN A 168 17.18 -2.76 31.63
N PRO A 169 18.31 -2.04 31.43
CA PRO A 169 18.37 -0.95 30.46
C PRO A 169 18.00 -1.42 29.04
N VAL A 170 17.18 -0.63 28.35
CA VAL A 170 16.63 -0.96 27.03
C VAL A 170 17.73 -1.22 25.99
N LYS A 171 18.90 -0.60 26.11
CA LYS A 171 20.06 -0.87 25.24
C LYS A 171 20.52 -2.34 25.25
N THR A 172 20.14 -3.12 26.27
CA THR A 172 20.47 -4.55 26.38
C THR A 172 19.43 -5.45 25.74
N TYR A 173 18.31 -4.90 25.26
CA TYR A 173 17.22 -5.66 24.66
C TYR A 173 17.61 -6.19 23.28
N SER A 174 17.08 -7.35 22.94
CA SER A 174 17.00 -7.75 21.53
C SER A 174 16.05 -6.83 20.76
N SER A 175 16.21 -6.75 19.44
CA SER A 175 15.27 -5.98 18.60
C SER A 175 13.81 -6.40 18.80
N GLY A 176 13.56 -7.70 18.98
CA GLY A 176 12.23 -8.22 19.26
C GLY A 176 11.66 -7.75 20.61
N MET A 177 12.44 -7.77 21.68
CA MET A 177 12.03 -7.29 23.00
C MET A 177 11.73 -5.78 22.98
N PHE A 178 12.60 -5.01 22.32
CA PHE A 178 12.41 -3.57 22.15
C PHE A 178 11.07 -3.26 21.48
N VAL A 179 10.80 -3.92 20.35
CA VAL A 179 9.57 -3.74 19.59
C VAL A 179 8.34 -4.20 20.40
N ARG A 180 8.42 -5.32 21.10
CA ARG A 180 7.32 -5.82 21.95
C ARG A 180 6.96 -4.82 23.05
N LEU A 181 7.96 -4.25 23.74
CA LEU A 181 7.71 -3.26 24.78
C LEU A 181 7.14 -1.96 24.19
N ALA A 182 7.74 -1.43 23.13
CA ALA A 182 7.29 -0.20 22.49
C ALA A 182 5.85 -0.31 21.97
N PHE A 183 5.51 -1.45 21.37
CA PHE A 183 4.16 -1.74 20.92
C PHE A 183 3.18 -1.91 22.09
N ALA A 184 3.60 -2.62 23.16
CA ALA A 184 2.78 -2.82 24.35
C ALA A 184 2.39 -1.49 25.02
N VAL A 185 3.33 -0.55 25.12
CA VAL A 185 3.06 0.80 25.64
C VAL A 185 2.04 1.48 24.75
N ALA A 186 2.33 1.61 23.45
CA ALA A 186 1.50 2.39 22.52
C ALA A 186 0.04 1.88 22.46
N ILE A 187 -0.17 0.56 22.58
CA ILE A 187 -1.51 -0.02 22.42
C ILE A 187 -2.27 -0.21 23.74
N ASN A 188 -1.61 -0.37 24.89
CA ASN A 188 -2.30 -0.63 26.17
C ASN A 188 -2.53 0.62 27.02
N ILE A 189 -1.93 1.76 26.67
CA ILE A 189 -2.15 3.02 27.37
C ILE A 189 -3.56 3.60 27.16
N ASP A 190 -4.35 2.99 26.27
CA ASP A 190 -5.76 3.28 25.99
C ASP A 190 -6.03 4.69 25.40
N PRO A 191 -5.32 5.10 24.32
CA PRO A 191 -5.52 6.41 23.70
C PRO A 191 -6.92 6.55 23.09
N GLU A 192 -7.36 7.79 22.82
CA GLU A 192 -8.58 8.07 22.07
C GLU A 192 -8.39 7.84 20.56
N ILE A 193 -7.17 8.09 20.06
CA ILE A 193 -6.81 7.96 18.65
C ILE A 193 -5.56 7.09 18.55
N LEU A 194 -5.65 5.99 17.80
CA LEU A 194 -4.55 5.10 17.51
C LEU A 194 -4.13 5.28 16.05
N ILE A 195 -2.86 5.60 15.81
CA ILE A 195 -2.28 5.65 14.46
C ILE A 195 -1.38 4.44 14.27
N VAL A 196 -1.70 3.63 13.26
CA VAL A 196 -0.99 2.40 12.92
C VAL A 196 -0.35 2.55 11.53
N ASP A 197 0.98 2.47 11.46
CA ASP A 197 1.74 2.53 10.21
C ASP A 197 2.57 1.25 10.08
N GLU A 198 2.23 0.36 9.17
CA GLU A 198 2.93 -0.90 8.83
C GLU A 198 3.43 -1.75 10.04
N ALA A 199 3.26 -1.22 11.26
CA ALA A 199 3.83 -1.76 12.49
C ALA A 199 3.17 -3.07 12.97
N LEU A 200 2.02 -3.49 12.40
CA LEU A 200 1.35 -4.73 12.79
C LEU A 200 2.09 -5.99 12.28
N SER A 201 3.03 -5.83 11.37
CA SER A 201 3.83 -6.95 10.82
C SER A 201 5.11 -7.22 11.62
N VAL A 202 5.27 -6.62 12.82
CA VAL A 202 6.49 -6.71 13.63
C VAL A 202 6.38 -7.81 14.68
N GLY A 203 7.51 -8.46 14.96
CA GLY A 203 7.58 -9.56 15.94
C GLY A 203 7.30 -10.94 15.32
N ASP A 204 7.16 -11.93 16.19
CA ASP A 204 6.79 -13.29 15.77
C ASP A 204 5.27 -13.43 15.50
N VAL A 205 4.88 -14.55 14.89
CA VAL A 205 3.48 -14.82 14.51
C VAL A 205 2.51 -14.75 15.70
N PHE A 206 2.93 -15.18 16.88
CA PHE A 206 2.08 -15.16 18.08
C PHE A 206 1.88 -13.73 18.60
N PHE A 207 2.94 -12.93 18.56
CA PHE A 207 2.86 -11.52 18.93
C PHE A 207 2.00 -10.73 17.93
N GLN A 208 2.15 -10.97 16.64
CA GLN A 208 1.29 -10.38 15.60
C GLN A 208 -0.19 -10.72 15.85
N ALA A 209 -0.52 -11.98 16.12
CA ALA A 209 -1.88 -12.38 16.44
C ALA A 209 -2.43 -11.68 17.69
N LYS A 210 -1.58 -11.40 18.70
CA LYS A 210 -1.90 -10.62 19.91
C LYS A 210 -2.19 -9.16 19.56
N CYS A 211 -1.39 -8.56 18.65
CA CYS A 211 -1.59 -7.22 18.16
C CYS A 211 -2.92 -7.07 17.39
N TYR A 212 -3.23 -7.99 16.49
CA TYR A 212 -4.49 -7.95 15.74
C TYR A 212 -5.72 -8.11 16.63
N ARG A 213 -5.67 -8.98 17.65
CA ARG A 213 -6.76 -9.09 18.63
C ARG A 213 -6.99 -7.80 19.38
N LYS A 214 -5.91 -7.14 19.80
CA LYS A 214 -6.01 -5.86 20.50
C LYS A 214 -6.58 -4.77 19.61
N PHE A 215 -6.20 -4.76 18.33
CA PHE A 215 -6.76 -3.86 17.34
C PHE A 215 -8.28 -4.05 17.19
N GLU A 216 -8.76 -5.30 17.10
CA GLU A 216 -10.20 -5.58 17.07
C GLU A 216 -10.93 -5.15 18.36
N GLU A 217 -10.29 -5.29 19.53
CA GLU A 217 -10.82 -4.78 20.80
C GLU A 217 -10.99 -3.26 20.77
N PHE A 218 -10.01 -2.51 20.23
CA PHE A 218 -10.09 -1.07 20.06
C PHE A 218 -11.27 -0.68 19.16
N LYS A 219 -11.41 -1.35 18.03
CA LYS A 219 -12.52 -1.13 17.12
C LYS A 219 -13.88 -1.40 17.81
N LYS A 220 -14.00 -2.50 18.55
CA LYS A 220 -15.23 -2.82 19.32
C LYS A 220 -15.53 -1.79 20.43
N LYS A 221 -14.51 -1.16 21.00
CA LYS A 221 -14.65 -0.09 22.00
C LYS A 221 -14.98 1.28 21.38
N GLY A 222 -15.10 1.35 20.06
CA GLY A 222 -15.37 2.60 19.35
C GLY A 222 -14.23 3.62 19.40
N LYS A 223 -12.97 3.16 19.51
CA LYS A 223 -11.80 4.03 19.44
C LYS A 223 -11.56 4.46 17.99
N THR A 224 -11.02 5.66 17.80
CA THR A 224 -10.65 6.16 16.48
C THR A 224 -9.34 5.56 16.04
N ILE A 225 -9.28 5.02 14.83
CA ILE A 225 -8.08 4.35 14.32
C ILE A 225 -7.74 4.89 12.94
N LEU A 226 -6.53 5.40 12.78
CA LEU A 226 -5.97 5.77 11.49
C LEU A 226 -4.96 4.71 11.06
N PHE A 227 -5.28 3.98 10.03
CA PHE A 227 -4.52 2.81 9.58
C PHE A 227 -3.82 3.08 8.26
N VAL A 228 -2.51 3.05 8.24
CA VAL A 228 -1.71 3.18 7.03
C VAL A 228 -1.02 1.87 6.75
N SER A 229 -1.27 1.31 5.59
CA SER A 229 -0.68 0.03 5.20
C SER A 229 -0.53 -0.07 3.69
N HIS A 230 0.50 -0.77 3.28
CA HIS A 230 0.62 -1.26 1.90
C HIS A 230 -0.15 -2.57 1.70
N ASP A 231 -0.56 -3.23 2.77
CA ASP A 231 -1.41 -4.41 2.71
C ASP A 231 -2.87 -4.00 2.49
N LEU A 232 -3.31 -4.07 1.24
CA LEU A 232 -4.68 -3.78 0.84
C LEU A 232 -5.70 -4.73 1.47
N SER A 233 -5.27 -5.95 1.86
CA SER A 233 -6.12 -6.92 2.55
C SER A 233 -6.45 -6.45 3.95
N ALA A 234 -5.47 -5.89 4.67
CA ALA A 234 -5.68 -5.31 5.99
C ALA A 234 -6.62 -4.08 5.92
N ILE A 235 -6.45 -3.22 4.90
CA ILE A 235 -7.37 -2.09 4.66
C ILE A 235 -8.80 -2.59 4.42
N SER A 236 -8.97 -3.58 3.55
CA SER A 236 -10.30 -4.15 3.24
C SER A 236 -10.98 -4.79 4.46
N LYS A 237 -10.18 -5.41 5.35
CA LYS A 237 -10.68 -6.16 6.51
C LYS A 237 -11.03 -5.27 7.70
N TYR A 238 -10.20 -4.26 7.97
CA TYR A 238 -10.27 -3.53 9.23
C TYR A 238 -10.84 -2.12 9.11
N CYS A 239 -10.75 -1.48 7.95
CA CYS A 239 -11.18 -0.10 7.78
C CYS A 239 -12.67 0.01 7.43
N ASP A 240 -13.32 1.03 7.97
CA ASP A 240 -14.71 1.38 7.64
C ASP A 240 -14.74 2.26 6.37
N ARG A 241 -13.70 3.08 6.18
CA ARG A 241 -13.49 3.97 5.05
C ARG A 241 -12.01 4.01 4.69
N ALA A 242 -11.69 4.33 3.45
CA ALA A 242 -10.32 4.55 3.00
C ALA A 242 -10.18 5.89 2.28
N ILE A 243 -8.98 6.47 2.37
CA ILE A 243 -8.57 7.70 1.69
C ILE A 243 -7.42 7.34 0.75
N LEU A 244 -7.54 7.73 -0.51
CA LEU A 244 -6.51 7.49 -1.52
C LEU A 244 -5.68 8.75 -1.73
N LEU A 245 -4.38 8.65 -1.46
CA LEU A 245 -3.39 9.68 -1.74
C LEU A 245 -2.50 9.28 -2.91
N ASN A 246 -2.19 10.23 -3.78
CA ASN A 246 -1.19 10.04 -4.83
C ASN A 246 -0.44 11.34 -5.10
N GLN A 247 0.90 11.28 -5.15
CA GLN A 247 1.78 12.43 -5.42
C GLN A 247 1.43 13.68 -4.57
N GLY A 248 1.11 13.46 -3.30
CA GLY A 248 0.78 14.54 -2.36
C GLY A 248 -0.64 15.08 -2.46
N VAL A 249 -1.51 14.51 -3.29
CA VAL A 249 -2.90 14.96 -3.48
C VAL A 249 -3.87 13.87 -3.03
N LYS A 250 -4.99 14.26 -2.41
CA LYS A 250 -6.11 13.35 -2.14
C LYS A 250 -6.91 13.13 -3.42
N LEU A 251 -6.90 11.90 -3.93
CA LEU A 251 -7.66 11.53 -5.14
C LEU A 251 -9.12 11.19 -4.84
N GLY A 252 -9.39 10.66 -3.64
CA GLY A 252 -10.74 10.29 -3.25
C GLY A 252 -10.80 9.69 -1.84
N GLU A 253 -12.01 9.49 -1.37
CA GLU A 253 -12.34 8.76 -0.14
C GLU A 253 -13.65 8.01 -0.31
N GLY A 254 -13.80 6.90 0.36
CA GLY A 254 -15.00 6.07 0.24
C GLY A 254 -14.84 4.69 0.87
N SER A 255 -15.63 3.73 0.42
CA SER A 255 -15.49 2.35 0.91
C SER A 255 -14.09 1.81 0.62
N PRO A 256 -13.54 0.93 1.48
CA PRO A 256 -12.24 0.31 1.22
C PRO A 256 -12.16 -0.34 -0.16
N LYS A 257 -13.23 -1.02 -0.60
CA LYS A 257 -13.31 -1.66 -1.91
C LYS A 257 -13.13 -0.67 -3.05
N ASP A 258 -13.90 0.42 -3.04
CA ASP A 258 -13.87 1.43 -4.12
C ASP A 258 -12.50 2.12 -4.18
N MET A 259 -11.92 2.43 -3.01
CA MET A 259 -10.60 3.07 -2.94
C MET A 259 -9.47 2.13 -3.34
N ILE A 260 -9.57 0.84 -3.04
CA ILE A 260 -8.63 -0.18 -3.52
C ILE A 260 -8.72 -0.31 -5.05
N ASP A 261 -9.92 -0.30 -5.62
CA ASP A 261 -10.11 -0.36 -7.06
C ASP A 261 -9.59 0.91 -7.76
N ALA A 262 -9.82 2.10 -7.17
CA ALA A 262 -9.22 3.34 -7.62
C ALA A 262 -7.68 3.32 -7.52
N TYR A 263 -7.13 2.79 -6.43
CA TYR A 263 -5.68 2.63 -6.26
C TYR A 263 -5.06 1.74 -7.34
N LYS A 264 -5.73 0.63 -7.71
CA LYS A 264 -5.28 -0.22 -8.82
C LYS A 264 -5.21 0.57 -10.14
N GLN A 265 -6.22 1.41 -10.42
CA GLN A 265 -6.22 2.28 -11.61
C GLN A 265 -5.08 3.29 -11.58
N VAL A 266 -4.75 3.85 -10.40
CA VAL A 266 -3.59 4.73 -10.22
C VAL A 266 -2.28 4.01 -10.53
N LEU A 267 -2.11 2.76 -10.05
CA LEU A 267 -0.90 1.96 -10.29
C LEU A 267 -0.66 1.71 -11.79
N VAL A 268 -1.72 1.55 -12.56
CA VAL A 268 -1.63 1.29 -14.01
C VAL A 268 -1.76 2.57 -14.86
N GLY A 269 -1.78 3.76 -14.22
CA GLY A 269 -1.88 5.05 -14.92
C GLY A 269 -3.21 5.27 -15.64
N GLN A 270 -4.27 4.56 -15.24
CA GLN A 270 -5.63 4.63 -15.82
C GLN A 270 -6.62 5.42 -14.97
N TYR A 271 -6.19 5.94 -13.83
CA TYR A 271 -7.06 6.75 -12.98
C TYR A 271 -7.27 8.12 -13.60
N GLU A 272 -8.49 8.38 -14.09
CA GLU A 272 -8.92 9.71 -14.51
C GLU A 272 -9.31 10.51 -13.27
N VAL A 273 -8.48 11.49 -12.90
CA VAL A 273 -8.85 12.46 -11.86
C VAL A 273 -10.14 13.15 -12.33
N PRO A 274 -11.22 13.14 -11.53
CA PRO A 274 -12.41 13.91 -11.85
C PRO A 274 -11.99 15.38 -12.03
N LYS A 275 -12.03 15.89 -13.24
CA LYS A 275 -11.71 17.29 -13.53
C LYS A 275 -12.78 18.14 -12.85
N ALA A 276 -12.40 18.97 -11.89
CA ALA A 276 -13.16 20.15 -11.54
C ALA A 276 -13.30 20.96 -12.85
N SER A 277 -14.53 21.32 -13.15
CA SER A 277 -14.93 21.96 -14.41
C SER A 277 -14.10 23.21 -14.71
N GLU A 278 -13.18 23.09 -15.66
CA GLU A 278 -12.72 24.22 -16.45
C GLU A 278 -12.99 23.89 -17.92
N ASP A 279 -13.66 24.79 -18.59
CA ASP A 279 -13.99 24.74 -20.02
C ASP A 279 -12.72 24.46 -20.85
N VAL A 280 -12.63 23.26 -21.43
CA VAL A 280 -11.65 22.95 -22.45
C VAL A 280 -12.39 22.82 -23.79
N PRO A 281 -11.94 23.50 -24.85
CA PRO A 281 -12.57 23.43 -26.16
C PRO A 281 -12.59 21.99 -26.68
N ASP A 282 -13.73 21.62 -27.21
CA ASP A 282 -13.96 20.37 -27.93
C ASP A 282 -12.95 20.24 -29.11
N LEU A 283 -11.86 19.51 -28.81
CA LEU A 283 -10.97 19.03 -29.86
C LEU A 283 -11.43 17.62 -30.21
N THR A 284 -12.19 17.51 -31.28
CA THR A 284 -12.42 16.27 -32.00
C THR A 284 -11.05 15.71 -32.41
N ALA A 285 -10.46 14.93 -31.52
CA ALA A 285 -9.19 14.26 -31.80
C ALA A 285 -9.45 13.10 -32.78
N ASP A 286 -8.75 13.12 -33.91
CA ASP A 286 -8.66 12.03 -34.86
C ASP A 286 -8.39 10.69 -34.17
N GLY A 287 -8.93 9.59 -34.71
CA GLY A 287 -8.81 8.23 -34.20
C GLY A 287 -7.37 7.81 -33.87
N ASP A 288 -6.37 8.30 -34.59
CA ASP A 288 -4.94 8.05 -34.40
C ASP A 288 -4.40 8.54 -33.04
N VAL A 289 -4.94 9.66 -32.51
CA VAL A 289 -4.50 10.21 -31.19
C VAL A 289 -5.06 9.38 -30.07
N ARG A 290 -6.27 8.84 -30.22
CA ARG A 290 -6.91 7.97 -29.22
C ARG A 290 -6.22 6.62 -29.14
N GLU A 291 -5.87 6.02 -30.28
CA GLU A 291 -5.06 4.78 -30.31
C GLU A 291 -3.65 4.97 -29.74
N ALA A 292 -3.00 6.09 -30.05
CA ALA A 292 -1.69 6.42 -29.49
C ALA A 292 -1.74 6.66 -27.98
N LEU A 293 -2.82 7.27 -27.46
CA LEU A 293 -3.05 7.47 -26.03
C LEU A 293 -3.35 6.16 -25.31
N GLU A 294 -4.18 5.30 -25.90
CA GLU A 294 -4.46 3.96 -25.37
C GLU A 294 -3.21 3.07 -25.39
N ARG A 295 -2.40 3.17 -26.43
CA ARG A 295 -1.13 2.45 -26.51
C ARG A 295 -0.13 2.94 -25.46
N ARG A 296 0.00 4.26 -25.23
CA ARG A 296 0.82 4.82 -24.14
C ARG A 296 0.29 4.44 -22.76
N LYS A 297 -1.03 4.44 -22.55
CA LYS A 297 -1.66 3.97 -21.31
C LYS A 297 -1.35 2.49 -21.07
N LYS A 298 -1.44 1.63 -22.10
CA LYS A 298 -1.05 0.21 -22.01
C LYS A 298 0.44 0.02 -21.75
N GLU A 299 1.30 0.81 -22.39
CA GLU A 299 2.75 0.76 -22.17
C GLU A 299 3.15 1.20 -20.76
N GLN A 300 2.48 2.21 -20.19
CA GLN A 300 2.69 2.64 -18.80
C GLN A 300 2.14 1.62 -17.80
N ALA A 301 0.99 1.03 -18.06
CA ALA A 301 0.40 -0.01 -17.24
C ALA A 301 1.26 -1.30 -17.26
N ALA A 302 1.80 -1.66 -18.43
CA ALA A 302 2.70 -2.80 -18.56
C ALA A 302 4.03 -2.62 -17.80
N LYS A 303 4.45 -1.39 -17.56
CA LYS A 303 5.66 -1.08 -16.75
C LYS A 303 5.38 -0.96 -15.25
N ALA A 304 4.12 -0.82 -14.84
CA ALA A 304 3.74 -0.83 -13.44
C ALA A 304 3.99 -2.24 -12.86
N GLY A 305 4.79 -2.32 -11.81
CA GLY A 305 5.13 -3.58 -11.16
C GLY A 305 6.36 -4.31 -11.73
N VAL A 306 7.01 -3.78 -12.78
CA VAL A 306 8.26 -4.36 -13.28
C VAL A 306 9.38 -4.17 -12.26
N ASN A 307 10.05 -5.28 -11.92
CA ASN A 307 11.18 -5.26 -11.01
C ASN A 307 12.44 -4.76 -11.75
N PRO A 308 13.08 -3.66 -11.29
CA PRO A 308 14.30 -3.16 -11.94
C PRO A 308 15.53 -4.06 -11.74
N GLU A 309 15.48 -4.98 -10.75
CA GLU A 309 16.56 -5.93 -10.44
C GLU A 309 16.27 -7.34 -10.99
N THR A 310 15.49 -7.44 -12.06
CA THR A 310 15.17 -8.71 -12.72
C THR A 310 16.45 -9.46 -13.13
N LEU A 311 16.61 -10.70 -12.65
CA LEU A 311 17.66 -11.58 -13.12
C LEU A 311 17.23 -12.21 -14.45
N GLU A 312 18.01 -11.94 -15.48
CA GLU A 312 17.76 -12.39 -16.85
C GLU A 312 18.90 -13.28 -17.34
N TYR A 313 18.55 -14.44 -17.94
CA TYR A 313 19.53 -15.31 -18.61
C TYR A 313 18.88 -16.20 -19.69
N GLY A 314 19.69 -16.85 -20.49
CA GLY A 314 19.29 -17.77 -21.56
C GLY A 314 20.15 -17.61 -22.80
N THR A 315 19.96 -18.49 -23.79
CA THR A 315 20.73 -18.48 -25.05
C THR A 315 20.33 -17.36 -25.99
N LYS A 316 19.18 -16.68 -25.72
CA LYS A 316 18.61 -15.59 -26.54
C LYS A 316 18.16 -16.02 -27.94
N GLN A 317 17.97 -17.28 -28.22
CA GLN A 317 17.33 -17.77 -29.44
C GLN A 317 15.85 -17.36 -29.50
N ALA A 318 15.25 -17.07 -28.34
CA ALA A 318 13.99 -16.37 -28.21
C ALA A 318 14.06 -15.37 -27.07
N GLU A 319 13.25 -14.32 -27.09
CA GLU A 319 13.24 -13.27 -26.08
C GLU A 319 11.82 -12.87 -25.72
N ILE A 320 11.54 -12.77 -24.43
CA ILE A 320 10.30 -12.22 -23.90
C ILE A 320 10.43 -10.71 -24.00
N VAL A 321 9.66 -10.10 -24.90
CA VAL A 321 9.78 -8.66 -25.20
C VAL A 321 8.71 -7.79 -24.55
N GLU A 322 7.58 -8.41 -24.14
CA GLU A 322 6.47 -7.72 -23.49
C GLU A 322 5.76 -8.70 -22.56
N TYR A 323 5.34 -8.23 -21.40
CA TYR A 323 4.58 -9.01 -20.43
C TYR A 323 3.78 -8.09 -19.51
N PHE A 324 2.56 -8.50 -19.18
CA PHE A 324 1.65 -7.80 -18.26
C PHE A 324 0.53 -8.72 -17.81
N ILE A 325 -0.19 -8.30 -16.76
CA ILE A 325 -1.36 -9.01 -16.25
C ILE A 325 -2.61 -8.19 -16.50
N THR A 326 -3.70 -8.87 -16.82
CA THR A 326 -5.03 -8.28 -16.87
C THR A 326 -5.97 -8.93 -15.86
N ASP A 327 -6.91 -8.14 -15.34
CA ASP A 327 -8.01 -8.63 -14.52
C ASP A 327 -9.09 -9.36 -15.37
N LYS A 328 -10.16 -9.79 -14.73
CA LYS A 328 -11.30 -10.45 -15.40
C LYS A 328 -11.99 -9.62 -16.48
N ASN A 329 -11.82 -8.29 -16.47
CA ASN A 329 -12.39 -7.37 -17.44
C ASN A 329 -11.40 -7.04 -18.58
N GLY A 330 -10.22 -7.64 -18.57
CA GLY A 330 -9.17 -7.38 -19.54
C GLY A 330 -8.38 -6.09 -19.26
N LEU A 331 -8.52 -5.47 -18.09
CA LEU A 331 -7.78 -4.26 -17.74
C LEU A 331 -6.42 -4.65 -17.13
N PRO A 332 -5.31 -4.02 -17.57
CA PRO A 332 -4.00 -4.22 -16.96
C PRO A 332 -4.02 -3.93 -15.47
N THR A 333 -3.43 -4.83 -14.67
CA THR A 333 -3.40 -4.71 -13.21
C THR A 333 -2.19 -5.42 -12.61
N THR A 334 -1.75 -4.96 -11.44
CA THR A 334 -0.80 -5.67 -10.56
C THR A 334 -1.46 -6.11 -9.26
N ALA A 335 -2.74 -5.74 -9.04
CA ALA A 335 -3.50 -6.13 -7.87
C ALA A 335 -4.69 -7.01 -8.29
N ILE A 336 -4.79 -8.21 -7.74
CA ILE A 336 -5.76 -9.23 -8.13
C ILE A 336 -6.58 -9.60 -6.90
N LEU A 337 -7.91 -9.55 -7.02
CA LEU A 337 -8.80 -10.04 -5.96
C LEU A 337 -8.71 -11.56 -5.87
N LYS A 338 -8.60 -12.08 -4.64
CA LYS A 338 -8.71 -13.52 -4.40
C LYS A 338 -10.06 -14.03 -4.90
N GLY A 339 -10.03 -15.13 -5.64
CA GLY A 339 -11.21 -15.72 -6.29
C GLY A 339 -11.52 -15.18 -7.68
N ASP A 340 -10.96 -14.05 -8.09
CA ASP A 340 -11.15 -13.51 -9.43
C ASP A 340 -10.26 -14.21 -10.46
N GLU A 341 -10.70 -14.18 -11.72
CA GLU A 341 -9.89 -14.60 -12.86
C GLU A 341 -8.91 -13.50 -13.25
N PHE A 342 -7.72 -13.90 -13.65
CA PHE A 342 -6.70 -13.03 -14.22
C PHE A 342 -6.02 -13.71 -15.40
N THR A 343 -5.41 -12.92 -16.25
CA THR A 343 -4.65 -13.43 -17.41
C THR A 343 -3.25 -12.83 -17.40
N MET A 344 -2.23 -13.69 -17.39
CA MET A 344 -0.86 -13.29 -17.65
C MET A 344 -0.61 -13.33 -19.15
N HIS A 345 -0.15 -12.22 -19.71
CA HIS A 345 0.23 -12.06 -21.12
C HIS A 345 1.74 -12.04 -21.24
N MET A 346 2.27 -12.79 -22.19
CA MET A 346 3.68 -12.85 -22.51
C MET A 346 3.86 -12.85 -24.02
N LYS A 347 4.63 -11.89 -24.55
CA LYS A 347 4.96 -11.79 -25.97
C LYS A 347 6.41 -12.16 -26.17
N VAL A 348 6.64 -13.12 -27.05
CA VAL A 348 7.95 -13.71 -27.30
C VAL A 348 8.33 -13.52 -28.74
N LYS A 349 9.52 -12.97 -28.97
CA LYS A 349 10.13 -12.87 -30.31
C LYS A 349 11.14 -14.00 -30.47
N VAL A 350 11.05 -14.71 -31.59
CA VAL A 350 11.88 -15.90 -31.89
C VAL A 350 12.90 -15.52 -32.95
N TYR A 351 14.18 -15.74 -32.66
CA TYR A 351 15.30 -15.38 -33.55
C TYR A 351 15.89 -16.58 -34.29
N GLU A 352 15.75 -17.77 -33.74
CA GLU A 352 16.17 -19.02 -34.34
C GLU A 352 15.03 -20.06 -34.32
N ASP A 353 15.08 -21.09 -35.18
CA ASP A 353 14.07 -22.14 -35.18
C ASP A 353 14.09 -22.88 -33.84
N LEU A 354 12.97 -22.93 -33.13
CA LEU A 354 12.84 -23.59 -31.85
C LEU A 354 12.07 -24.90 -31.99
N PRO A 355 12.67 -26.06 -31.69
CA PRO A 355 11.93 -27.33 -31.61
C PRO A 355 11.15 -27.38 -30.28
N ALA A 356 9.84 -27.61 -30.37
CA ALA A 356 8.93 -27.83 -29.24
C ALA A 356 9.16 -26.86 -28.04
N PRO A 357 9.07 -25.53 -28.22
CA PRO A 357 9.31 -24.58 -27.13
C PRO A 357 8.25 -24.71 -26.02
N ILE A 358 8.69 -24.55 -24.79
CA ILE A 358 7.87 -24.57 -23.58
C ILE A 358 7.86 -23.20 -22.98
N PHE A 359 6.68 -22.59 -22.86
CA PHE A 359 6.48 -21.31 -22.20
C PHE A 359 6.01 -21.55 -20.76
N ALA A 360 6.61 -20.84 -19.80
CA ALA A 360 6.44 -21.11 -18.38
C ALA A 360 6.16 -19.82 -17.59
N LEU A 361 5.34 -20.00 -16.56
CA LEU A 361 5.01 -19.02 -15.53
C LEU A 361 5.24 -19.66 -14.18
N SER A 362 5.92 -18.95 -13.24
CA SER A 362 5.94 -19.34 -11.82
C SER A 362 5.66 -18.13 -10.92
N ILE A 363 5.06 -18.41 -9.78
CA ILE A 363 4.71 -17.42 -8.75
C ILE A 363 5.46 -17.80 -7.48
N LYS A 364 6.16 -16.82 -6.89
CA LYS A 364 6.93 -16.96 -5.66
C LYS A 364 6.41 -15.99 -4.62
N ASN A 365 6.67 -16.28 -3.35
CA ASN A 365 6.53 -15.28 -2.30
C ASN A 365 7.71 -14.29 -2.33
N ILE A 366 7.60 -13.20 -1.57
CA ILE A 366 8.66 -12.16 -1.44
C ILE A 366 10.00 -12.69 -0.88
N LYS A 367 10.00 -13.91 -0.29
CA LYS A 367 11.21 -14.59 0.18
C LYS A 367 11.86 -15.49 -0.91
N GLY A 368 11.32 -15.47 -2.13
CA GLY A 368 11.83 -16.25 -3.26
C GLY A 368 11.39 -17.71 -3.28
N VAL A 369 10.52 -18.15 -2.36
CA VAL A 369 10.00 -19.51 -2.33
C VAL A 369 8.94 -19.68 -3.42
N GLU A 370 9.12 -20.66 -4.32
CA GLU A 370 8.13 -21.00 -5.34
C GLU A 370 6.86 -21.55 -4.70
N ILE A 371 5.74 -20.92 -5.00
CA ILE A 371 4.42 -21.28 -4.46
C ILE A 371 3.64 -22.11 -5.45
N THR A 372 3.67 -21.71 -6.72
CA THR A 372 2.98 -22.39 -7.81
C THR A 372 3.60 -22.01 -9.15
N GLY A 373 3.31 -22.77 -10.16
CA GLY A 373 3.74 -22.47 -11.52
C GLY A 373 3.10 -23.45 -12.50
N THR A 374 3.10 -23.06 -13.77
CA THR A 374 2.66 -23.93 -14.87
C THR A 374 3.43 -23.60 -16.13
N ASN A 375 3.26 -24.44 -17.12
CA ASN A 375 3.83 -24.27 -18.45
C ASN A 375 2.95 -24.93 -19.53
N THR A 376 3.23 -24.63 -20.76
CA THR A 376 2.47 -25.16 -21.91
C THR A 376 2.50 -26.68 -21.99
N MET A 377 3.53 -27.32 -21.48
CA MET A 377 3.64 -28.81 -21.46
C MET A 377 2.69 -29.40 -20.41
N PHE A 378 2.65 -28.85 -19.19
CA PHE A 378 1.75 -29.33 -18.14
C PHE A 378 0.28 -29.10 -18.51
N GLU A 379 -0.02 -27.98 -19.17
CA GLU A 379 -1.36 -27.66 -19.67
C GLU A 379 -1.69 -28.35 -21.01
N LYS A 380 -0.82 -29.24 -21.49
CA LYS A 380 -1.00 -30.01 -22.72
C LYS A 380 -1.23 -29.16 -23.98
N THR A 381 -0.71 -27.94 -23.98
CA THR A 381 -0.73 -27.00 -25.10
C THR A 381 0.62 -27.12 -25.83
N PHE A 382 0.80 -28.18 -26.59
CA PHE A 382 2.06 -28.47 -27.26
C PHE A 382 2.21 -27.67 -28.55
N LEU A 383 3.42 -27.18 -28.80
CA LEU A 383 3.86 -26.64 -30.06
C LEU A 383 4.92 -27.58 -30.65
N GLU A 384 4.76 -27.95 -31.91
CA GLU A 384 5.75 -28.85 -32.57
C GLU A 384 7.06 -28.13 -32.87
N SER A 385 6.97 -26.94 -33.44
CA SER A 385 8.10 -26.04 -33.69
C SER A 385 7.64 -24.60 -33.93
N VAL A 386 8.54 -23.64 -33.65
CA VAL A 386 8.32 -22.24 -33.95
C VAL A 386 9.49 -21.74 -34.81
N LYS A 387 9.18 -21.10 -35.94
CA LYS A 387 10.17 -20.59 -36.88
C LYS A 387 10.81 -19.28 -36.46
N ALA A 388 12.07 -19.09 -36.85
CA ALA A 388 12.77 -17.83 -36.71
C ALA A 388 11.98 -16.67 -37.35
N GLY A 389 12.02 -15.50 -36.72
CA GLY A 389 11.27 -14.31 -37.16
C GLY A 389 9.81 -14.27 -36.65
N SER A 390 9.29 -15.35 -36.05
CA SER A 390 7.95 -15.38 -35.49
C SER A 390 7.87 -14.51 -34.23
N THR A 391 6.68 -13.93 -34.00
CA THR A 391 6.32 -13.33 -32.72
C THR A 391 5.11 -14.07 -32.17
N MET A 392 5.24 -14.60 -30.97
CA MET A 392 4.22 -15.39 -30.30
C MET A 392 3.60 -14.60 -29.18
N GLU A 393 2.28 -14.68 -29.03
CA GLU A 393 1.57 -14.20 -27.84
C GLU A 393 1.07 -15.42 -27.03
N ILE A 394 1.48 -15.52 -25.79
CA ILE A 394 1.15 -16.59 -24.89
C ILE A 394 0.33 -16.00 -23.72
N THR A 395 -0.80 -16.62 -23.43
CA THR A 395 -1.67 -16.19 -22.34
C THR A 395 -1.90 -17.34 -21.35
N PHE A 396 -1.72 -17.05 -20.06
CA PHE A 396 -2.08 -17.96 -18.97
C PHE A 396 -3.28 -17.38 -18.24
N ARG A 397 -4.46 -17.97 -18.42
CA ARG A 397 -5.69 -17.58 -17.72
C ARG A 397 -5.87 -18.47 -16.50
N GLN A 398 -5.97 -17.85 -15.33
CA GLN A 398 -6.04 -18.54 -14.05
C GLN A 398 -7.01 -17.84 -13.11
N ARG A 399 -7.46 -18.57 -12.06
CA ARG A 399 -8.20 -17.98 -10.94
C ARG A 399 -7.26 -17.80 -9.77
N MET A 400 -7.25 -16.62 -9.16
CA MET A 400 -6.39 -16.31 -8.03
C MET A 400 -6.86 -17.02 -6.76
N ARG A 401 -6.16 -18.07 -6.36
CA ARG A 401 -6.45 -18.84 -5.14
C ARG A 401 -5.43 -18.64 -4.03
N LEU A 402 -4.43 -17.79 -4.26
CA LEU A 402 -3.44 -17.45 -3.25
C LEU A 402 -4.06 -16.57 -2.16
N GLN A 403 -3.47 -16.63 -0.97
CA GLN A 403 -3.81 -15.75 0.14
C GLN A 403 -3.45 -14.30 -0.18
N GLY A 404 -4.04 -13.35 0.58
CA GLY A 404 -3.67 -11.95 0.50
C GLY A 404 -2.18 -11.75 0.78
N GLY A 405 -1.53 -10.89 -0.02
CA GLY A 405 -0.11 -10.58 0.10
C GLY A 405 0.56 -10.32 -1.24
N ASP A 406 1.87 -10.06 -1.18
CA ASP A 406 2.69 -9.76 -2.34
C ASP A 406 3.41 -11.00 -2.85
N TYR A 407 3.42 -11.15 -4.16
CA TYR A 407 4.02 -12.28 -4.87
C TYR A 407 4.83 -11.80 -6.06
N LEU A 408 5.87 -12.57 -6.39
CA LEU A 408 6.75 -12.31 -7.51
C LEU A 408 6.46 -13.31 -8.64
N ILE A 409 6.44 -12.81 -9.88
CA ILE A 409 6.23 -13.63 -11.07
C ILE A 409 7.53 -13.76 -11.82
N SER A 410 7.82 -15.00 -12.24
CA SER A 410 8.92 -15.32 -13.13
C SER A 410 8.40 -15.97 -14.41
N LEU A 411 9.02 -15.63 -15.52
CA LEU A 411 8.64 -16.11 -16.86
C LEU A 411 9.78 -16.85 -17.52
N GLY A 412 9.47 -17.80 -18.41
CA GLY A 412 10.49 -18.55 -19.11
C GLY A 412 10.07 -19.07 -20.47
N VAL A 413 11.04 -19.14 -21.36
CA VAL A 413 10.98 -19.85 -22.63
C VAL A 413 12.09 -20.90 -22.60
N THR A 414 11.71 -22.16 -22.66
CA THR A 414 12.63 -23.31 -22.56
C THR A 414 12.29 -24.33 -23.64
N GLY A 415 13.09 -25.38 -23.76
CA GLY A 415 12.83 -26.49 -24.67
C GLY A 415 13.87 -27.56 -24.52
N TYR A 416 13.87 -28.52 -25.46
CA TYR A 416 14.86 -29.58 -25.51
C TYR A 416 15.56 -29.54 -26.88
N GLU A 417 16.90 -29.45 -26.85
CA GLU A 417 17.74 -29.57 -28.04
C GLU A 417 18.57 -30.83 -27.92
N LYS A 418 18.41 -31.76 -28.88
CA LYS A 418 19.14 -33.04 -28.89
C LYS A 418 19.09 -33.74 -27.52
N ASP A 419 17.91 -33.78 -26.90
CA ASP A 419 17.63 -34.34 -25.56
C ASP A 419 18.21 -33.57 -24.38
N ALA A 420 18.88 -32.44 -24.61
CA ALA A 420 19.36 -31.55 -23.54
C ALA A 420 18.33 -30.44 -23.26
N PHE A 421 17.99 -30.28 -21.98
CA PHE A 421 17.13 -29.16 -21.57
C PHE A 421 17.85 -27.82 -21.80
N THR A 422 17.23 -26.93 -22.56
CA THR A 422 17.79 -25.65 -22.96
C THR A 422 16.89 -24.53 -22.49
N VAL A 423 17.48 -23.48 -21.92
CA VAL A 423 16.78 -22.23 -21.55
C VAL A 423 17.05 -21.22 -22.64
N TYR A 424 16.04 -20.87 -23.39
CA TYR A 424 16.14 -19.83 -24.45
C TYR A 424 16.10 -18.43 -23.83
N HIS A 425 15.17 -18.20 -22.89
CA HIS A 425 15.07 -16.95 -22.14
C HIS A 425 14.39 -17.18 -20.79
N ARG A 426 14.96 -16.66 -19.72
CA ARG A 426 14.37 -16.70 -18.37
C ARG A 426 14.45 -15.33 -17.73
N LEU A 427 13.32 -14.91 -17.18
CA LEU A 427 13.19 -13.69 -16.38
C LEU A 427 12.73 -14.09 -14.98
N TYR A 428 13.56 -13.83 -13.97
CA TYR A 428 13.21 -14.07 -12.58
C TYR A 428 12.64 -12.80 -11.95
N ASP A 429 11.53 -13.00 -11.19
CA ASP A 429 10.93 -11.99 -10.35
C ASP A 429 10.61 -10.68 -11.13
N VAL A 430 10.13 -10.85 -12.35
CA VAL A 430 9.96 -9.80 -13.35
C VAL A 430 8.78 -8.87 -13.06
N LEU A 431 7.74 -9.37 -12.36
CA LEU A 431 6.58 -8.61 -11.95
C LEU A 431 6.30 -8.85 -10.46
N ASN A 432 5.92 -7.79 -9.76
CA ASN A 432 5.32 -7.86 -8.44
C ASN A 432 3.80 -7.75 -8.57
N ILE A 433 3.07 -8.69 -7.94
CA ILE A 433 1.61 -8.65 -7.86
C ILE A 433 1.16 -8.67 -6.41
N THR A 434 0.08 -7.95 -6.12
CA THR A 434 -0.59 -7.97 -4.82
C THR A 434 -1.90 -8.73 -4.93
N VAL A 435 -2.07 -9.78 -4.13
CA VAL A 435 -3.34 -10.47 -3.99
C VAL A 435 -4.13 -9.81 -2.87
N VAL A 436 -5.33 -9.34 -3.18
CA VAL A 436 -6.23 -8.69 -2.22
C VAL A 436 -7.26 -9.72 -1.75
N SER A 437 -7.36 -9.94 -0.44
CA SER A 437 -8.30 -10.87 0.16
C SER A 437 -8.99 -10.25 1.37
N SER A 438 -10.27 -10.53 1.54
CA SER A 438 -11.04 -10.21 2.74
C SER A 438 -11.05 -11.32 3.78
N LYS A 439 -10.48 -12.50 3.45
CA LYS A 439 -10.42 -13.68 4.29
C LYS A 439 -8.97 -14.15 4.42
N ASP A 440 -8.47 -14.21 5.65
CA ASP A 440 -7.17 -14.79 5.95
C ASP A 440 -7.33 -16.23 6.37
N THR A 441 -6.53 -17.10 5.80
CA THR A 441 -6.40 -18.50 6.20
C THR A 441 -4.92 -18.83 6.38
N VAL A 442 -4.60 -19.98 6.96
CA VAL A 442 -3.21 -20.41 7.15
C VAL A 442 -2.64 -20.95 5.84
N GLY A 443 -1.39 -20.62 5.52
CA GLY A 443 -0.69 -21.11 4.33
C GLY A 443 -0.82 -20.19 3.12
N TYR A 444 -0.61 -20.74 1.92
CA TYR A 444 -0.59 -19.99 0.67
C TYR A 444 -1.89 -20.06 -0.13
N PHE A 445 -2.71 -21.06 0.14
CA PHE A 445 -3.96 -21.34 -0.58
C PHE A 445 -5.13 -21.39 0.39
N ASP A 446 -6.29 -20.93 -0.07
CA ASP A 446 -7.57 -21.14 0.63
C ASP A 446 -8.24 -22.39 0.06
N MET A 447 -8.50 -23.34 0.93
CA MET A 447 -9.22 -24.58 0.58
C MET A 447 -10.74 -24.38 0.53
N GLU A 448 -11.23 -23.12 0.76
CA GLU A 448 -12.66 -22.77 0.75
C GLU A 448 -13.48 -23.64 1.73
N SER A 449 -12.89 -23.92 2.92
CA SER A 449 -13.49 -24.81 3.91
C SER A 449 -14.80 -24.24 4.48
N GLU A 450 -15.81 -25.09 4.57
CA GLU A 450 -17.03 -24.85 5.33
C GLU A 450 -16.92 -25.54 6.70
N VAL A 451 -17.31 -24.85 7.76
CA VAL A 451 -17.22 -25.38 9.12
C VAL A 451 -18.61 -25.34 9.76
N GLU A 452 -19.08 -26.50 10.21
CA GLU A 452 -20.29 -26.64 11.03
C GLU A 452 -19.89 -27.00 12.46
N VAL A 453 -20.41 -26.26 13.45
CA VAL A 453 -20.19 -26.54 14.88
C VAL A 453 -21.53 -26.91 15.50
N LYS A 454 -21.60 -28.10 16.11
CA LYS A 454 -22.78 -28.58 16.84
C LYS A 454 -22.40 -28.83 18.29
N GLU A 455 -23.21 -28.31 19.23
CA GLU A 455 -23.16 -28.70 20.65
C GLU A 455 -23.84 -30.06 20.79
N LEU A 456 -23.18 -31.02 21.51
CA LEU A 456 -23.64 -32.39 21.67
C LEU A 456 -24.28 -32.58 23.05
#